data_92d35a7e90c07283e412962c29777305
#
_entry.id   92d35a7e90c07283e412962c29777305
#
_cell.length_a   1.000
_cell.length_b   1.000
_cell.length_c   1.000
_cell.angle_alpha   90.00
_cell.angle_beta   90.00
_cell.angle_gamma   90.00
#
_symmetry.space_group_name_H-M   'P 1'
#
loop_
_entity.id
_entity.type
_entity.pdbx_description
1 polymer ?
#
loop_
_entity_poly.entity_id
_entity_poly.type
_entity_poly.pdbx_seq_one_letter_code
_entity_poly.pdbx_strand_id
1 'polypeptide(L)'
;MNTDNNETIGADIPVPSPTTVGPTPGAASVVTSGTGPVPGPGTAPVPGPGAAPVPGPGVAPAAGVSFAPVSPRAKKRVKLIGALVGVLVVLVIAGVVAIKVVNSSRTPEAEVRRYLDLLASGQASAATAMVDPGVNNDQRTFLTDDVMASASSLLVIEDVVADKNEGSDTRTVTATMQVNGERFTHAFRVTSGQATMGILDNWKIRDSLAVPVTVDGDGIDQFSVGDTKASIDKASFYMEGRSFLFYPGAYNFTPVAPNEYVDTTPVAVSVLDDVRTAGGDGRSDVTFKATYNDKLEAAA
;
A
#
# COMPACT_ATOMS: atom_id res chain seq x y z
N MET A 1 61.69 -39.49 12.26
CA MET A 1 61.91 -38.62 13.47
C MET A 1 61.02 -37.46 13.26
N ASN A 2 59.81 -37.58 13.79
CA ASN A 2 59.22 -36.96 14.96
C ASN A 2 59.21 -35.41 14.83
N THR A 3 58.14 -34.73 14.96
CA THR A 3 57.02 -34.81 15.92
C THR A 3 55.88 -33.94 15.44
N ASP A 4 54.66 -34.42 15.70
CA ASP A 4 53.39 -33.76 15.74
C ASP A 4 53.42 -32.51 16.62
N ASN A 5 52.67 -31.44 16.22
CA ASN A 5 51.99 -30.58 17.17
C ASN A 5 50.71 -30.05 16.53
N ASN A 6 49.65 -30.75 16.83
CA ASN A 6 48.28 -30.36 16.67
C ASN A 6 47.88 -29.59 17.97
N GLU A 7 47.74 -28.29 17.88
CA GLU A 7 47.18 -27.52 18.98
C GLU A 7 45.86 -26.86 18.53
N THR A 8 44.80 -27.60 18.85
CA THR A 8 43.40 -27.20 18.77
C THR A 8 43.13 -26.22 19.90
N ILE A 9 43.00 -24.92 19.60
CA ILE A 9 42.44 -23.96 20.54
C ILE A 9 40.94 -23.82 20.22
N GLY A 10 40.13 -24.60 20.91
CA GLY A 10 38.70 -24.37 21.04
C GLY A 10 38.41 -23.16 21.90
N ALA A 11 37.96 -22.07 21.29
CA ALA A 11 37.35 -20.98 22.05
C ALA A 11 35.84 -21.21 22.09
N ASP A 12 35.40 -21.66 23.23
CA ASP A 12 33.98 -21.85 23.60
C ASP A 12 33.36 -20.45 23.77
N ILE A 13 32.52 -20.03 22.83
CA ILE A 13 31.75 -18.79 22.91
C ILE A 13 30.39 -19.15 23.49
N PRO A 14 30.04 -18.69 24.71
CA PRO A 14 28.73 -18.98 25.28
C PRO A 14 27.61 -18.27 24.52
N VAL A 15 26.69 -19.07 23.99
CA VAL A 15 25.43 -18.61 23.39
C VAL A 15 24.53 -18.06 24.52
N PRO A 16 24.04 -16.82 24.46
CA PRO A 16 23.07 -16.34 25.44
C PRO A 16 21.71 -17.01 25.21
N SER A 17 21.20 -17.65 26.27
CA SER A 17 19.86 -18.23 26.31
C SER A 17 18.78 -17.16 26.14
N PRO A 18 17.65 -17.44 25.46
CA PRO A 18 16.54 -16.51 25.36
C PRO A 18 15.85 -16.33 26.71
N THR A 19 15.81 -15.10 27.19
CA THR A 19 15.04 -14.70 28.36
C THR A 19 13.56 -14.82 28.08
N THR A 20 12.91 -15.79 28.69
CA THR A 20 11.46 -15.95 28.71
C THR A 20 10.87 -14.84 29.58
N VAL A 21 10.27 -13.83 28.96
CA VAL A 21 9.46 -12.82 29.66
C VAL A 21 8.10 -13.46 29.92
N GLY A 22 7.80 -13.76 31.17
CA GLY A 22 6.50 -14.23 31.63
C GLY A 22 5.44 -13.12 31.54
N PRO A 23 4.17 -13.51 31.37
CA PRO A 23 3.09 -12.54 31.27
C PRO A 23 2.80 -11.88 32.63
N THR A 24 2.82 -10.57 32.67
CA THR A 24 2.32 -9.74 33.76
C THR A 24 0.81 -9.89 33.87
N PRO A 25 0.24 -10.20 35.06
CA PRO A 25 -1.23 -10.24 35.22
C PRO A 25 -1.76 -8.80 35.18
N GLY A 26 -2.45 -8.45 34.12
CA GLY A 26 -3.21 -7.23 33.98
C GLY A 26 -4.44 -7.22 34.85
N ALA A 27 -4.65 -6.11 35.54
CA ALA A 27 -5.75 -5.81 36.44
C ALA A 27 -7.12 -6.12 35.84
N ALA A 28 -7.91 -6.88 36.58
CA ALA A 28 -9.33 -7.12 36.32
C ALA A 28 -10.12 -5.82 36.46
N SER A 29 -10.71 -5.36 35.36
CA SER A 29 -11.74 -4.33 35.39
C SER A 29 -13.04 -4.96 35.88
N VAL A 30 -13.46 -4.52 37.06
CA VAL A 30 -14.76 -4.86 37.65
C VAL A 30 -15.86 -4.21 36.82
N VAL A 31 -16.63 -5.04 36.11
CA VAL A 31 -17.88 -4.62 35.49
C VAL A 31 -18.94 -4.59 36.58
N THR A 32 -19.32 -3.40 37.01
CA THR A 32 -20.44 -3.19 37.92
C THR A 32 -21.75 -3.37 37.13
N SER A 33 -22.37 -4.53 37.28
CA SER A 33 -23.70 -4.78 36.77
C SER A 33 -24.72 -3.97 37.58
N GLY A 34 -25.23 -2.91 36.95
CA GLY A 34 -26.36 -2.16 37.49
C GLY A 34 -27.62 -3.01 37.51
N THR A 35 -28.00 -3.45 38.69
CA THR A 35 -29.31 -4.15 38.92
C THR A 35 -30.38 -3.07 38.91
N GLY A 36 -31.19 -3.02 37.85
CA GLY A 36 -32.40 -2.25 37.80
C GLY A 36 -33.46 -2.83 38.74
N PRO A 37 -34.33 -2.03 39.35
CA PRO A 37 -35.31 -2.52 40.28
C PRO A 37 -36.40 -3.33 39.56
N VAL A 38 -36.66 -4.54 40.09
CA VAL A 38 -37.73 -5.42 39.71
C VAL A 38 -39.05 -4.79 40.17
N PRO A 39 -40.10 -4.67 39.32
CA PRO A 39 -41.44 -4.27 39.78
C PRO A 39 -42.05 -5.40 40.63
N GLY A 40 -42.43 -5.08 41.87
CA GLY A 40 -43.15 -5.99 42.77
C GLY A 40 -44.56 -6.33 42.27
N PRO A 41 -45.10 -7.51 42.63
CA PRO A 41 -46.44 -7.89 42.24
C PRO A 41 -47.49 -7.03 42.93
N GLY A 42 -48.23 -6.27 42.13
CA GLY A 42 -49.38 -5.52 42.62
C GLY A 42 -50.51 -6.46 43.10
N THR A 43 -50.78 -6.34 44.36
CA THR A 43 -51.92 -7.01 44.99
C THR A 43 -53.22 -6.47 44.38
N ALA A 44 -54.07 -7.38 43.84
CA ALA A 44 -55.42 -7.10 43.36
C ALA A 44 -56.29 -6.68 44.52
N PRO A 45 -57.16 -5.68 44.39
CA PRO A 45 -58.12 -5.33 45.42
C PRO A 45 -59.29 -6.32 45.44
N VAL A 46 -59.64 -6.80 46.64
CA VAL A 46 -60.78 -7.64 46.92
C VAL A 46 -62.09 -6.86 46.71
N PRO A 47 -63.08 -7.39 45.99
CA PRO A 47 -64.39 -6.74 45.84
C PRO A 47 -65.17 -6.77 47.14
N GLY A 48 -65.55 -5.64 47.66
CA GLY A 48 -66.48 -5.50 48.76
C GLY A 48 -67.94 -5.68 48.31
N PRO A 49 -68.83 -6.18 49.18
CA PRO A 49 -70.20 -6.49 48.82
C PRO A 49 -71.10 -5.26 48.85
N GLY A 50 -71.86 -5.09 47.78
CA GLY A 50 -73.22 -4.60 47.72
C GLY A 50 -73.54 -3.18 48.17
N ALA A 51 -73.75 -2.30 47.22
CA ALA A 51 -74.75 -1.22 47.39
C ALA A 51 -75.66 -1.20 46.15
N ALA A 52 -76.93 -1.19 46.35
CA ALA A 52 -77.96 -1.18 45.35
C ALA A 52 -77.94 0.06 44.45
N PRO A 53 -78.32 -0.02 43.16
CA PRO A 53 -78.25 1.09 42.22
C PRO A 53 -79.34 2.15 42.52
N VAL A 54 -78.91 3.40 42.71
CA VAL A 54 -79.81 4.56 42.69
C VAL A 54 -80.01 4.94 41.24
N PRO A 55 -81.28 5.15 40.74
CA PRO A 55 -81.50 5.65 39.39
C PRO A 55 -81.04 7.12 39.29
N GLY A 56 -79.92 7.37 38.58
CA GLY A 56 -79.43 8.69 38.23
C GLY A 56 -80.17 9.22 37.00
N PRO A 57 -80.38 10.56 36.92
CA PRO A 57 -81.00 11.19 35.77
C PRO A 57 -80.19 11.03 34.49
N GLY A 58 -80.90 10.85 33.37
CA GLY A 58 -80.47 10.45 32.04
C GLY A 58 -79.16 11.15 31.54
N VAL A 59 -78.23 10.30 31.21
CA VAL A 59 -77.04 10.72 30.47
C VAL A 59 -77.47 11.02 29.05
N ALA A 60 -77.30 12.28 28.61
CA ALA A 60 -77.46 12.63 27.23
C ALA A 60 -76.46 11.83 26.36
N PRO A 61 -76.84 11.43 25.13
CA PRO A 61 -75.94 10.66 24.26
C PRO A 61 -74.66 11.49 23.99
N ALA A 62 -73.49 10.90 24.21
CA ALA A 62 -72.20 11.48 23.89
C ALA A 62 -72.21 11.90 22.43
N ALA A 63 -71.95 13.18 22.20
CA ALA A 63 -71.82 13.76 20.89
C ALA A 63 -70.71 12.98 20.16
N GLY A 64 -71.05 12.29 19.10
CA GLY A 64 -70.10 11.57 18.26
C GLY A 64 -69.01 12.51 17.78
N VAL A 65 -67.79 12.13 17.97
CA VAL A 65 -66.64 12.87 17.44
C VAL A 65 -66.75 12.86 15.93
N SER A 66 -67.31 13.94 15.39
CA SER A 66 -67.41 14.16 13.95
C SER A 66 -66.00 14.52 13.43
N PHE A 67 -65.33 13.57 12.79
CA PHE A 67 -64.13 13.89 12.05
C PHE A 67 -64.50 14.77 10.87
N ALA A 68 -64.13 16.06 10.93
CA ALA A 68 -64.34 16.98 9.84
C ALA A 68 -63.65 16.46 8.59
N PRO A 69 -64.29 16.42 7.42
CA PRO A 69 -63.65 15.99 6.20
C PRO A 69 -62.46 16.88 5.85
N VAL A 70 -61.29 16.27 5.66
CA VAL A 70 -60.07 16.97 5.30
C VAL A 70 -60.29 17.78 4.05
N SER A 71 -60.08 19.11 4.12
CA SER A 71 -60.33 20.05 3.03
C SER A 71 -59.54 19.64 1.75
N PRO A 72 -60.13 19.86 0.55
CA PRO A 72 -59.45 19.48 -0.70
C PRO A 72 -58.09 20.17 -0.90
N ARG A 73 -57.81 21.30 -0.24
CA ARG A 73 -56.52 22.00 -0.22
C ARG A 73 -55.48 21.27 0.63
N ALA A 74 -55.90 20.61 1.75
CA ALA A 74 -55.02 19.83 2.59
C ALA A 74 -54.61 18.54 1.87
N LYS A 75 -55.52 17.87 1.12
CA LYS A 75 -55.22 16.70 0.29
C LYS A 75 -54.18 16.95 -0.80
N LYS A 76 -54.21 18.16 -1.44
CA LYS A 76 -53.21 18.55 -2.42
C LYS A 76 -51.85 18.78 -1.77
N ARG A 77 -51.77 19.43 -0.60
CA ARG A 77 -50.50 19.62 0.14
C ARG A 77 -49.90 18.29 0.60
N VAL A 78 -50.66 17.39 1.11
CA VAL A 78 -50.21 16.03 1.53
C VAL A 78 -49.66 15.24 0.32
N LYS A 79 -50.33 15.30 -0.85
CA LYS A 79 -49.80 14.68 -2.08
C LYS A 79 -48.50 15.32 -2.56
N LEU A 80 -48.38 16.65 -2.46
CA LEU A 80 -47.18 17.36 -2.88
C LEU A 80 -45.99 17.08 -1.93
N ILE A 81 -46.22 17.02 -0.62
CA ILE A 81 -45.23 16.62 0.37
C ILE A 81 -44.80 15.16 0.17
N GLY A 82 -45.77 14.25 -0.06
CA GLY A 82 -45.48 12.85 -0.36
C GLY A 82 -44.64 12.68 -1.65
N ALA A 83 -44.95 13.44 -2.69
CA ALA A 83 -44.14 13.45 -3.93
C ALA A 83 -42.73 13.98 -3.69
N LEU A 84 -42.57 15.05 -2.92
CA LEU A 84 -41.27 15.65 -2.61
C LEU A 84 -40.41 14.69 -1.74
N VAL A 85 -41.00 14.03 -0.77
CA VAL A 85 -40.33 12.99 0.02
C VAL A 85 -39.94 11.79 -0.87
N GLY A 86 -40.82 11.38 -1.77
CA GLY A 86 -40.56 10.31 -2.73
C GLY A 86 -39.35 10.64 -3.62
N VAL A 87 -39.29 11.87 -4.16
CA VAL A 87 -38.14 12.32 -4.96
C VAL A 87 -36.86 12.37 -4.12
N LEU A 88 -36.94 12.86 -2.87
CA LEU A 88 -35.76 12.89 -1.99
C LEU A 88 -35.23 11.48 -1.70
N VAL A 89 -36.11 10.53 -1.44
CA VAL A 89 -35.70 9.12 -1.22
C VAL A 89 -35.03 8.53 -2.46
N VAL A 90 -35.58 8.78 -3.65
CA VAL A 90 -34.97 8.33 -4.93
C VAL A 90 -33.58 8.96 -5.11
N LEU A 91 -33.42 10.26 -4.81
CA LEU A 91 -32.11 10.93 -4.91
C LEU A 91 -31.10 10.37 -3.91
N VAL A 92 -31.52 10.05 -2.68
CA VAL A 92 -30.65 9.41 -1.67
C VAL A 92 -30.22 8.01 -2.14
N ILE A 93 -31.14 7.21 -2.66
CA ILE A 93 -30.84 5.88 -3.19
C ILE A 93 -29.89 5.98 -4.39
N ALA A 94 -30.16 6.90 -5.32
CA ALA A 94 -29.28 7.13 -6.47
C ALA A 94 -27.88 7.58 -6.02
N GLY A 95 -27.79 8.46 -5.02
CA GLY A 95 -26.52 8.89 -4.42
C GLY A 95 -25.74 7.73 -3.80
N VAL A 96 -26.39 6.88 -3.01
CA VAL A 96 -25.75 5.69 -2.41
C VAL A 96 -25.26 4.71 -3.47
N VAL A 97 -26.07 4.47 -4.52
CA VAL A 97 -25.66 3.61 -5.65
C VAL A 97 -24.47 4.21 -6.38
N ALA A 98 -24.47 5.51 -6.66
CA ALA A 98 -23.36 6.18 -7.31
C ALA A 98 -22.07 6.08 -6.49
N ILE A 99 -22.14 6.27 -5.16
CA ILE A 99 -20.99 6.10 -4.26
C ILE A 99 -20.46 4.66 -4.31
N LYS A 100 -21.33 3.65 -4.26
CA LYS A 100 -20.91 2.24 -4.35
C LYS A 100 -20.25 1.93 -5.68
N VAL A 101 -20.75 2.43 -6.80
CA VAL A 101 -20.16 2.26 -8.13
C VAL A 101 -18.78 2.93 -8.21
N VAL A 102 -18.64 4.14 -7.68
CA VAL A 102 -17.32 4.81 -7.66
C VAL A 102 -16.34 4.09 -6.73
N ASN A 103 -16.77 3.61 -5.56
CA ASN A 103 -15.90 2.89 -4.64
C ASN A 103 -15.52 1.49 -5.17
N SER A 104 -16.35 0.84 -5.99
CA SER A 104 -16.00 -0.44 -6.61
C SER A 104 -14.82 -0.35 -7.58
N SER A 105 -14.54 0.85 -8.12
CA SER A 105 -13.34 1.12 -8.93
C SER A 105 -12.14 1.65 -8.12
N ARG A 106 -12.32 1.91 -6.81
CA ARG A 106 -11.28 2.39 -5.90
C ARG A 106 -10.85 1.27 -4.95
N THR A 107 -10.28 0.23 -5.51
CA THR A 107 -9.77 -0.93 -4.75
C THR A 107 -8.26 -0.82 -4.56
N PRO A 108 -7.67 -1.52 -3.57
CA PRO A 108 -6.22 -1.61 -3.42
C PRO A 108 -5.52 -2.07 -4.69
N GLU A 109 -6.12 -3.05 -5.42
CA GLU A 109 -5.60 -3.55 -6.69
C GLU A 109 -5.61 -2.49 -7.79
N ALA A 110 -6.67 -1.70 -7.86
CA ALA A 110 -6.78 -0.62 -8.85
C ALA A 110 -5.69 0.45 -8.63
N GLU A 111 -5.36 0.77 -7.37
CA GLU A 111 -4.31 1.72 -7.05
C GLU A 111 -2.92 1.17 -7.38
N VAL A 112 -2.64 -0.10 -7.08
CA VAL A 112 -1.39 -0.76 -7.47
C VAL A 112 -1.29 -0.88 -8.99
N ARG A 113 -2.37 -1.28 -9.68
CA ARG A 113 -2.39 -1.34 -11.15
C ARG A 113 -2.08 0.01 -11.77
N ARG A 114 -2.68 1.08 -11.26
CA ARG A 114 -2.40 2.44 -11.73
C ARG A 114 -0.93 2.83 -11.60
N TYR A 115 -0.30 2.49 -10.47
CA TYR A 115 1.13 2.70 -10.25
C TYR A 115 1.98 1.92 -11.24
N LEU A 116 1.66 0.64 -11.43
CA LEU A 116 2.36 -0.23 -12.37
C LEU A 116 2.15 0.19 -13.84
N ASP A 117 0.97 0.69 -14.21
CA ASP A 117 0.69 1.22 -15.55
C ASP A 117 1.57 2.44 -15.86
N LEU A 118 1.86 3.30 -14.86
CA LEU A 118 2.82 4.40 -15.02
C LEU A 118 4.22 3.85 -15.34
N LEU A 119 4.69 2.84 -14.61
CA LEU A 119 5.98 2.21 -14.85
C LEU A 119 6.02 1.48 -16.20
N ALA A 120 4.99 0.72 -16.53
CA ALA A 120 4.88 0.00 -17.80
C ALA A 120 4.86 0.96 -19.03
N SER A 121 4.40 2.19 -18.83
CA SER A 121 4.41 3.24 -19.85
C SER A 121 5.64 4.17 -19.81
N GLY A 122 6.63 3.89 -18.96
CA GLY A 122 7.86 4.66 -18.86
C GLY A 122 7.73 5.99 -18.12
N GLN A 123 6.65 6.20 -17.36
CA GLN A 123 6.36 7.45 -16.64
C GLN A 123 6.94 7.40 -15.21
N ALA A 124 8.26 7.33 -15.09
CA ALA A 124 8.98 7.23 -13.81
C ALA A 124 8.69 8.40 -12.87
N SER A 125 8.64 9.62 -13.41
CA SER A 125 8.39 10.83 -12.64
C SER A 125 7.00 10.81 -12.00
N ALA A 126 5.98 10.37 -12.73
CA ALA A 126 4.62 10.23 -12.22
C ALA A 126 4.51 9.09 -11.20
N ALA A 127 5.18 7.97 -11.44
CA ALA A 127 5.25 6.85 -10.50
C ALA A 127 5.93 7.25 -9.18
N THR A 128 7.06 7.99 -9.24
CA THR A 128 7.77 8.53 -8.08
C THR A 128 6.91 9.54 -7.30
N ALA A 129 6.14 10.39 -8.00
CA ALA A 129 5.22 11.32 -7.36
C ALA A 129 4.04 10.60 -6.67
N MET A 130 3.62 9.44 -7.18
CA MET A 130 2.57 8.62 -6.59
C MET A 130 3.09 7.82 -5.37
N VAL A 131 4.29 7.24 -5.48
CA VAL A 131 4.93 6.43 -4.43
C VAL A 131 6.39 6.85 -4.29
N ASP A 132 6.66 7.70 -3.30
CA ASP A 132 8.01 8.18 -3.01
C ASP A 132 8.87 7.06 -2.41
N PRO A 133 10.03 6.71 -2.99
CA PRO A 133 10.92 5.68 -2.45
C PRO A 133 11.59 6.06 -1.12
N GLY A 134 11.47 7.31 -0.66
CA GLY A 134 11.97 7.74 0.65
C GLY A 134 13.50 7.84 0.77
N VAL A 135 14.23 7.99 -0.34
CA VAL A 135 15.68 8.10 -0.39
C VAL A 135 16.15 9.49 -0.79
N ASN A 136 17.46 9.76 -0.65
CA ASN A 136 18.09 11.02 -1.04
C ASN A 136 18.06 11.23 -2.56
N ASN A 137 18.15 12.49 -3.00
CA ASN A 137 18.05 12.86 -4.42
C ASN A 137 19.15 12.27 -5.30
N ASP A 138 20.35 12.11 -4.79
CA ASP A 138 21.47 11.51 -5.51
C ASP A 138 21.27 10.01 -5.83
N GLN A 139 20.51 9.29 -4.99
CA GLN A 139 20.10 7.91 -5.28
C GLN A 139 18.96 7.82 -6.30
N ARG A 140 18.23 8.93 -6.54
CA ARG A 140 17.09 9.00 -7.48
C ARG A 140 17.48 9.41 -8.89
N THR A 141 18.77 9.62 -9.16
CA THR A 141 19.30 10.13 -10.44
C THR A 141 18.71 9.41 -11.65
N PHE A 142 18.45 8.11 -11.53
CA PHE A 142 17.93 7.27 -12.61
C PHE A 142 16.42 6.98 -12.55
N LEU A 143 15.67 7.59 -11.60
CA LEU A 143 14.21 7.48 -11.55
C LEU A 143 13.54 8.55 -12.43
N THR A 144 13.90 8.60 -13.70
CA THR A 144 13.42 9.58 -14.68
C THR A 144 12.77 8.92 -15.90
N ASP A 145 11.89 9.65 -16.55
CA ASP A 145 11.22 9.19 -17.78
C ASP A 145 12.21 8.91 -18.90
N ASP A 146 13.28 9.72 -19.00
CA ASP A 146 14.35 9.56 -20.02
C ASP A 146 15.12 8.25 -19.83
N VAL A 147 15.42 7.89 -18.58
CA VAL A 147 16.08 6.61 -18.26
C VAL A 147 15.18 5.43 -18.61
N MET A 148 13.90 5.49 -18.25
CA MET A 148 12.96 4.43 -18.62
C MET A 148 12.75 4.36 -20.14
N ALA A 149 12.75 5.49 -20.85
CA ALA A 149 12.68 5.51 -22.31
C ALA A 149 13.89 4.87 -22.99
N SER A 150 15.06 4.84 -22.32
CA SER A 150 16.28 4.17 -22.81
C SER A 150 16.30 2.65 -22.58
N ALA A 151 15.35 2.12 -21.80
CA ALA A 151 15.26 0.69 -21.53
C ALA A 151 14.92 -0.10 -22.81
N SER A 152 15.62 -1.20 -23.03
CA SER A 152 15.34 -2.13 -24.14
C SER A 152 14.07 -2.95 -23.90
N SER A 153 13.64 -3.09 -22.65
CA SER A 153 12.38 -3.70 -22.25
C SER A 153 11.87 -3.04 -20.97
N LEU A 154 10.62 -2.63 -20.99
CA LEU A 154 9.91 -2.14 -19.82
C LEU A 154 9.14 -3.27 -19.12
N LEU A 155 8.61 -2.95 -17.95
CA LEU A 155 7.74 -3.80 -17.17
C LEU A 155 6.46 -4.18 -17.93
N VAL A 156 6.10 -5.47 -17.90
CA VAL A 156 4.81 -5.97 -18.36
C VAL A 156 4.04 -6.55 -17.18
N ILE A 157 2.81 -6.09 -16.97
CA ILE A 157 1.94 -6.50 -15.88
C ILE A 157 1.18 -7.75 -16.32
N GLU A 158 1.27 -8.84 -15.58
CA GLU A 158 0.52 -10.07 -15.87
C GLU A 158 -0.72 -10.19 -14.98
N ASP A 159 -0.56 -10.00 -13.66
CA ASP A 159 -1.65 -10.12 -12.70
C ASP A 159 -1.47 -9.19 -11.50
N VAL A 160 -2.58 -8.77 -10.87
CA VAL A 160 -2.60 -7.95 -9.67
C VAL A 160 -3.75 -8.41 -8.78
N VAL A 161 -3.44 -8.98 -7.63
CA VAL A 161 -4.40 -9.61 -6.71
C VAL A 161 -4.19 -9.11 -5.28
N ALA A 162 -5.25 -8.63 -4.64
CA ALA A 162 -5.23 -8.34 -3.21
C ALA A 162 -5.52 -9.59 -2.37
N ASP A 163 -4.97 -9.61 -1.18
CA ASP A 163 -5.35 -10.61 -0.18
C ASP A 163 -6.83 -10.45 0.22
N LYS A 164 -7.43 -11.57 0.69
CA LYS A 164 -8.86 -11.64 1.00
C LYS A 164 -9.23 -11.09 2.39
N ASN A 165 -8.32 -10.40 3.07
CA ASN A 165 -8.56 -9.85 4.40
C ASN A 165 -9.48 -8.63 4.33
N GLU A 166 -10.79 -8.86 4.27
CA GLU A 166 -11.78 -7.79 4.30
C GLU A 166 -11.81 -7.12 5.69
N GLY A 167 -11.91 -5.78 5.70
CA GLY A 167 -12.04 -5.00 6.92
C GLY A 167 -10.72 -4.54 7.57
N SER A 168 -9.57 -4.83 6.98
CA SER A 168 -8.26 -4.29 7.43
C SER A 168 -7.95 -2.96 6.76
N ASP A 169 -7.44 -2.00 7.55
CA ASP A 169 -6.91 -0.72 7.04
C ASP A 169 -5.62 -0.90 6.25
N THR A 170 -5.00 -2.07 6.32
CA THR A 170 -3.80 -2.44 5.56
C THR A 170 -4.07 -3.71 4.78
N ARG A 171 -3.74 -3.70 3.50
CA ARG A 171 -3.88 -4.81 2.56
C ARG A 171 -2.57 -5.12 1.90
N THR A 172 -2.35 -6.39 1.58
CA THR A 172 -1.27 -6.83 0.71
C THR A 172 -1.82 -7.06 -0.69
N VAL A 173 -1.20 -6.43 -1.68
CA VAL A 173 -1.53 -6.63 -3.09
C VAL A 173 -0.31 -7.24 -3.78
N THR A 174 -0.45 -8.47 -4.25
CA THR A 174 0.61 -9.16 -4.98
C THR A 174 0.45 -8.90 -6.47
N ALA A 175 1.49 -8.35 -7.07
CA ALA A 175 1.58 -8.18 -8.52
C ALA A 175 2.55 -9.20 -9.13
N THR A 176 2.14 -9.84 -10.22
CA THR A 176 3.00 -10.68 -11.07
C THR A 176 3.35 -9.90 -12.31
N MET A 177 4.62 -9.81 -12.60
CA MET A 177 5.17 -8.94 -13.64
C MET A 177 6.30 -9.67 -14.37
N GLN A 178 6.69 -9.12 -15.53
CA GLN A 178 7.87 -9.58 -16.26
C GLN A 178 8.65 -8.42 -16.87
N VAL A 179 9.95 -8.59 -17.01
CA VAL A 179 10.87 -7.73 -17.75
C VAL A 179 11.72 -8.63 -18.65
N ASN A 180 11.82 -8.32 -19.92
CA ASN A 180 12.63 -9.07 -20.88
C ASN A 180 12.35 -10.61 -20.88
N GLY A 181 11.07 -11.01 -20.62
CA GLY A 181 10.66 -12.41 -20.52
C GLY A 181 10.93 -13.07 -19.15
N GLU A 182 11.60 -12.40 -18.24
CA GLU A 182 11.87 -12.87 -16.88
C GLU A 182 10.74 -12.43 -15.93
N ARG A 183 10.07 -13.43 -15.32
CA ARG A 183 8.91 -13.21 -14.45
C ARG A 183 9.34 -13.07 -13.00
N PHE A 184 8.73 -12.11 -12.30
CA PHE A 184 8.88 -11.90 -10.86
C PHE A 184 7.57 -11.46 -10.22
N THR A 185 7.52 -11.49 -8.89
CA THR A 185 6.36 -11.06 -8.10
C THR A 185 6.78 -10.08 -7.03
N HIS A 186 5.95 -9.05 -6.78
CA HIS A 186 6.16 -8.12 -5.70
C HIS A 186 4.89 -7.95 -4.86
N ALA A 187 5.04 -7.87 -3.54
CA ALA A 187 3.95 -7.72 -2.59
C ALA A 187 3.90 -6.28 -2.05
N PHE A 188 2.96 -5.49 -2.54
CA PHE A 188 2.75 -4.11 -2.10
C PHE A 188 1.93 -4.05 -0.84
N ARG A 189 2.36 -3.27 0.15
CA ARG A 189 1.51 -2.85 1.27
C ARG A 189 0.72 -1.62 0.88
N VAL A 190 -0.59 -1.74 0.98
CA VAL A 190 -1.52 -0.67 0.65
C VAL A 190 -2.35 -0.35 1.89
N THR A 191 -2.38 0.90 2.30
CA THR A 191 -3.12 1.34 3.48
C THR A 191 -4.30 2.20 3.09
N SER A 192 -5.41 2.02 3.80
CA SER A 192 -6.54 2.92 3.71
C SER A 192 -6.14 4.30 4.26
N GLY A 193 -6.34 5.33 3.45
CA GLY A 193 -6.20 6.72 3.87
C GLY A 193 -7.52 7.28 4.40
N GLN A 194 -7.53 8.54 4.82
CA GLN A 194 -8.78 9.23 5.13
C GLN A 194 -9.66 9.26 3.88
N ALA A 195 -10.91 8.81 4.03
CA ALA A 195 -11.87 8.82 2.94
C ALA A 195 -12.03 10.25 2.40
N THR A 196 -11.88 10.42 1.10
CA THR A 196 -12.08 11.71 0.44
C THR A 196 -13.55 12.11 0.61
N MET A 197 -13.81 13.30 1.17
CA MET A 197 -15.14 13.78 1.56
C MET A 197 -15.87 12.85 2.55
N GLY A 198 -15.13 11.97 3.27
CA GLY A 198 -15.70 11.03 4.24
C GLY A 198 -16.48 9.85 3.64
N ILE A 199 -16.49 9.67 2.33
CA ILE A 199 -17.36 8.72 1.62
C ILE A 199 -16.61 7.86 0.60
N LEU A 200 -15.52 8.40 0.01
CA LEU A 200 -14.79 7.74 -1.07
C LEU A 200 -13.51 7.10 -0.53
N ASP A 201 -13.36 5.81 -0.74
CA ASP A 201 -12.17 5.06 -0.36
C ASP A 201 -10.92 5.66 -1.01
N ASN A 202 -9.85 5.78 -0.22
CA ASN A 202 -8.56 6.31 -0.65
C ASN A 202 -7.47 5.35 -0.18
N TRP A 203 -6.91 4.61 -1.11
CA TRP A 203 -5.82 3.68 -0.85
C TRP A 203 -4.48 4.33 -1.17
N LYS A 204 -3.44 4.02 -0.38
CA LYS A 204 -2.08 4.51 -0.58
C LYS A 204 -1.10 3.36 -0.55
N ILE A 205 -0.29 3.24 -1.59
CA ILE A 205 0.83 2.31 -1.66
C ILE A 205 1.93 2.83 -0.73
N ARG A 206 2.53 1.94 0.04
CA ARG A 206 3.59 2.26 0.99
C ARG A 206 4.98 1.89 0.52
N ASP A 207 5.07 0.92 -0.36
CA ASP A 207 6.34 0.37 -0.84
C ASP A 207 6.52 0.75 -2.32
N SER A 208 7.63 1.41 -2.62
CA SER A 208 8.03 1.72 -4.00
C SER A 208 8.64 0.48 -4.66
N LEU A 209 8.42 0.30 -5.96
CA LEU A 209 9.08 -0.73 -6.77
C LEU A 209 10.46 -0.27 -7.28
N ALA A 210 11.03 0.78 -6.71
CA ALA A 210 12.37 1.22 -7.05
C ALA A 210 13.41 0.30 -6.39
N VAL A 211 14.30 -0.29 -7.19
CA VAL A 211 15.26 -1.33 -6.81
C VAL A 211 16.66 -0.71 -6.72
N PRO A 212 17.43 -0.96 -5.64
CA PRO A 212 18.81 -0.52 -5.57
C PRO A 212 19.71 -1.36 -6.49
N VAL A 213 20.46 -0.69 -7.33
CA VAL A 213 21.53 -1.27 -8.17
C VAL A 213 22.85 -0.68 -7.71
N THR A 214 23.77 -1.54 -7.29
CA THR A 214 25.12 -1.13 -6.91
C THR A 214 26.00 -1.13 -8.16
N VAL A 215 26.66 0.00 -8.40
CA VAL A 215 27.57 0.16 -9.52
C VAL A 215 28.99 0.39 -8.99
N ASP A 216 29.94 -0.45 -9.41
CA ASP A 216 31.35 -0.33 -9.08
C ASP A 216 32.20 -0.19 -10.36
N GLY A 217 33.34 0.44 -10.24
CA GLY A 217 34.28 0.66 -11.35
C GLY A 217 35.72 0.47 -10.92
N ASP A 218 36.42 -0.47 -11.57
CA ASP A 218 37.87 -0.62 -11.49
C ASP A 218 38.50 0.24 -12.59
N GLY A 219 38.98 1.46 -12.22
CA GLY A 219 39.49 2.44 -13.13
C GLY A 219 38.48 3.21 -13.98
N ILE A 220 37.17 3.09 -13.60
CA ILE A 220 36.04 3.82 -14.21
C ILE A 220 35.34 4.64 -13.13
N ASP A 221 35.26 5.95 -13.30
CA ASP A 221 34.69 6.88 -12.32
C ASP A 221 33.30 7.35 -12.68
N GLN A 222 32.83 7.11 -13.91
CA GLN A 222 31.54 7.57 -14.41
C GLN A 222 30.89 6.54 -15.33
N PHE A 223 29.57 6.52 -15.32
CA PHE A 223 28.77 5.74 -16.27
C PHE A 223 27.52 6.51 -16.68
N SER A 224 26.84 6.01 -17.71
CA SER A 224 25.52 6.51 -18.12
C SER A 224 24.54 5.37 -18.36
N VAL A 225 23.25 5.70 -18.19
CA VAL A 225 22.13 4.88 -18.67
C VAL A 225 21.27 5.80 -19.53
N GLY A 226 21.16 5.48 -20.82
CA GLY A 226 20.69 6.45 -21.80
C GLY A 226 21.59 7.69 -21.81
N ASP A 227 20.97 8.88 -21.74
CA ASP A 227 21.69 10.17 -21.70
C ASP A 227 22.02 10.63 -20.26
N THR A 228 21.50 9.93 -19.24
CA THR A 228 21.70 10.27 -17.82
C THR A 228 23.03 9.72 -17.33
N LYS A 229 23.89 10.60 -16.80
CA LYS A 229 25.21 10.27 -16.27
C LYS A 229 25.25 10.33 -14.75
N ALA A 230 26.05 9.45 -14.15
CA ALA A 230 26.37 9.49 -12.72
C ALA A 230 27.83 9.16 -12.46
N SER A 231 28.33 9.65 -11.31
CA SER A 231 29.68 9.34 -10.82
C SER A 231 29.62 8.13 -9.87
N ILE A 232 30.66 7.27 -9.98
CA ILE A 232 30.86 6.09 -9.12
C ILE A 232 31.76 6.47 -7.92
N ASP A 233 31.80 7.74 -7.52
CA ASP A 233 32.68 8.19 -6.44
C ASP A 233 32.56 7.26 -5.24
N LYS A 234 33.65 6.65 -4.85
CA LYS A 234 33.79 5.82 -3.65
C LYS A 234 33.63 6.74 -2.42
N ALA A 235 32.41 6.92 -1.97
CA ALA A 235 32.07 7.81 -0.85
C ALA A 235 32.70 7.35 0.49
N SER A 236 33.29 6.14 0.54
CA SER A 236 33.97 5.61 1.72
C SER A 236 34.99 4.55 1.34
N PHE A 237 36.14 4.56 2.02
CA PHE A 237 37.22 3.57 1.88
C PHE A 237 36.79 2.11 2.15
N TYR A 238 35.58 1.91 2.67
CA TYR A 238 35.02 0.61 3.03
C TYR A 238 33.78 0.20 2.22
N MET A 239 33.32 1.01 1.27
CA MET A 239 32.18 0.67 0.41
C MET A 239 32.67 0.42 -1.02
N GLU A 240 32.50 -0.80 -1.48
CA GLU A 240 32.63 -1.17 -2.88
C GLU A 240 31.38 -0.69 -3.62
N GLY A 241 31.55 0.28 -4.55
CA GLY A 241 30.50 0.78 -5.40
C GLY A 241 29.56 1.82 -4.78
N ARG A 242 28.68 2.37 -5.61
CA ARG A 242 27.62 3.32 -5.26
C ARG A 242 26.26 2.78 -5.67
N SER A 243 25.27 2.89 -4.78
CA SER A 243 23.92 2.40 -5.04
C SER A 243 23.04 3.51 -5.60
N PHE A 244 22.32 3.18 -6.68
CA PHE A 244 21.33 4.02 -7.33
C PHE A 244 20.02 3.25 -7.44
N LEU A 245 18.88 3.96 -7.41
CA LEU A 245 17.59 3.34 -7.61
C LEU A 245 17.20 3.33 -9.09
N PHE A 246 16.64 2.19 -9.52
CA PHE A 246 16.05 2.00 -10.83
C PHE A 246 14.65 1.41 -10.69
N TYR A 247 13.76 1.74 -11.59
CA TYR A 247 12.54 0.97 -11.76
C TYR A 247 12.80 -0.29 -12.58
N PRO A 248 11.99 -1.36 -12.43
CA PRO A 248 12.15 -2.58 -13.22
C PRO A 248 12.16 -2.31 -14.72
N GLY A 249 13.16 -2.85 -15.39
CA GLY A 249 13.42 -2.66 -16.81
C GLY A 249 14.74 -3.29 -17.23
N ALA A 250 14.98 -3.47 -18.51
CA ALA A 250 16.26 -3.91 -19.04
C ALA A 250 17.07 -2.73 -19.57
N TYR A 251 18.20 -2.44 -18.94
CA TYR A 251 19.01 -1.25 -19.21
C TYR A 251 20.40 -1.60 -19.67
N ASN A 252 20.98 -0.70 -20.47
CA ASN A 252 22.39 -0.74 -20.82
C ASN A 252 23.16 0.28 -19.99
N PHE A 253 24.02 -0.20 -19.12
CA PHE A 253 24.95 0.60 -18.33
C PHE A 253 26.22 0.81 -19.13
N THR A 254 26.50 2.05 -19.53
CA THR A 254 27.61 2.41 -20.40
C THR A 254 28.68 3.13 -19.57
N PRO A 255 29.84 2.50 -19.32
CA PRO A 255 30.95 3.17 -18.63
C PRO A 255 31.55 4.26 -19.50
N VAL A 256 31.96 5.35 -18.87
CA VAL A 256 32.65 6.47 -19.56
C VAL A 256 34.14 6.24 -19.45
N ALA A 257 34.80 6.08 -20.57
CA ALA A 257 36.28 5.94 -20.61
C ALA A 257 36.94 7.18 -20.02
N PRO A 258 37.85 7.04 -19.04
CA PRO A 258 38.54 8.18 -18.41
C PRO A 258 39.49 8.91 -19.35
N ASN A 259 40.03 8.22 -20.35
CA ASN A 259 40.93 8.76 -21.38
C ASN A 259 40.91 7.87 -22.64
N GLU A 260 41.71 8.27 -23.68
CA GLU A 260 41.76 7.56 -24.96
C GLU A 260 42.54 6.22 -24.95
N TYR A 261 43.19 5.89 -23.84
CA TYR A 261 43.96 4.66 -23.67
C TYR A 261 43.16 3.54 -23.02
N VAL A 262 41.90 3.83 -22.65
CA VAL A 262 41.01 2.88 -21.96
C VAL A 262 39.80 2.56 -22.83
N ASP A 263 39.63 1.28 -23.11
CA ASP A 263 38.42 0.76 -23.74
C ASP A 263 37.44 0.31 -22.65
N THR A 264 36.16 0.51 -22.93
CA THR A 264 35.08 0.16 -22.01
C THR A 264 34.00 -0.61 -22.74
N THR A 265 33.32 -1.53 -22.04
CA THR A 265 32.23 -2.32 -22.61
C THR A 265 30.93 -2.06 -21.82
N PRO A 266 29.81 -1.73 -22.49
CA PRO A 266 28.52 -1.62 -21.85
C PRO A 266 28.07 -2.95 -21.24
N VAL A 267 27.36 -2.88 -20.11
CA VAL A 267 26.78 -4.03 -19.41
C VAL A 267 25.27 -3.94 -19.47
N ALA A 268 24.62 -4.96 -20.06
CA ALA A 268 23.16 -5.07 -20.09
C ALA A 268 22.69 -5.75 -18.81
N VAL A 269 21.71 -5.14 -18.10
CA VAL A 269 21.17 -5.63 -16.83
C VAL A 269 19.66 -5.58 -16.86
N SER A 270 19.01 -6.68 -16.48
CA SER A 270 17.58 -6.72 -16.20
C SER A 270 17.37 -6.44 -14.71
N VAL A 271 16.84 -5.26 -14.40
CA VAL A 271 16.43 -4.89 -13.04
C VAL A 271 15.01 -5.42 -12.82
N LEU A 272 14.80 -6.26 -11.81
CA LEU A 272 13.51 -6.93 -11.57
C LEU A 272 12.90 -6.51 -10.23
N ASP A 273 13.38 -7.11 -9.14
CA ASP A 273 12.97 -6.88 -7.76
C ASP A 273 14.20 -7.04 -6.87
N ASP A 274 14.20 -6.42 -5.69
CA ASP A 274 15.29 -6.49 -4.72
C ASP A 274 15.63 -7.92 -4.25
N VAL A 275 14.68 -8.86 -4.39
CA VAL A 275 14.83 -10.27 -3.98
C VAL A 275 15.47 -11.15 -5.05
N ARG A 276 15.46 -10.74 -6.33
CA ARG A 276 15.84 -11.63 -7.46
C ARG A 276 17.00 -11.14 -8.32
N THR A 277 17.65 -10.09 -7.96
CA THR A 277 18.75 -9.60 -8.74
C THR A 277 19.96 -10.53 -8.63
N ALA A 278 20.44 -10.96 -9.78
CA ALA A 278 21.41 -11.99 -10.02
C ALA A 278 22.59 -11.99 -9.03
N GLY A 279 22.64 -12.95 -8.10
CA GLY A 279 23.78 -13.12 -7.20
C GLY A 279 23.42 -13.72 -5.84
N GLY A 280 22.15 -13.82 -5.48
CA GLY A 280 21.73 -14.50 -4.24
C GLY A 280 21.73 -13.64 -2.98
N ASP A 281 22.15 -12.37 -3.04
CA ASP A 281 22.15 -11.42 -1.93
C ASP A 281 21.14 -10.25 -2.10
N GLY A 282 20.29 -10.34 -3.14
CA GLY A 282 19.26 -9.34 -3.39
C GLY A 282 19.75 -8.00 -3.95
N ARG A 283 20.97 -7.95 -4.48
CA ARG A 283 21.55 -6.75 -5.09
C ARG A 283 21.90 -6.99 -6.55
N SER A 284 21.51 -6.07 -7.43
CA SER A 284 22.06 -5.97 -8.77
C SER A 284 23.40 -5.29 -8.67
N ASP A 285 24.46 -6.03 -8.91
CA ASP A 285 25.80 -5.45 -8.94
C ASP A 285 26.26 -5.31 -10.40
N VAL A 286 26.63 -4.09 -10.77
CA VAL A 286 27.23 -3.77 -12.06
C VAL A 286 28.68 -3.41 -11.81
N THR A 287 29.61 -4.21 -12.30
CA THR A 287 31.04 -3.94 -12.17
C THR A 287 31.64 -3.62 -13.53
N PHE A 288 32.21 -2.44 -13.65
CA PHE A 288 32.98 -2.04 -14.83
C PHE A 288 34.47 -2.31 -14.63
N LYS A 289 35.12 -2.73 -15.68
CA LYS A 289 36.55 -2.93 -15.69
C LYS A 289 37.16 -2.17 -16.85
N ALA A 290 38.16 -1.32 -16.55
CA ALA A 290 38.98 -0.66 -17.55
C ALA A 290 39.89 -1.66 -18.24
N THR A 291 39.94 -1.62 -19.57
CA THR A 291 40.91 -2.39 -20.37
C THR A 291 41.77 -1.44 -21.14
N TYR A 292 43.09 -1.54 -20.98
CA TYR A 292 44.00 -0.70 -21.73
C TYR A 292 44.10 -1.17 -23.18
N ASN A 293 44.12 -0.23 -24.12
CA ASN A 293 44.19 -0.49 -25.55
C ASN A 293 45.61 -0.32 -26.11
N ASP A 294 45.79 -0.70 -27.38
CA ASP A 294 47.08 -0.68 -28.07
C ASP A 294 47.72 0.74 -28.18
N LYS A 295 46.94 1.80 -28.01
CA LYS A 295 47.47 3.19 -28.00
C LYS A 295 48.38 3.46 -26.81
N LEU A 296 48.11 2.78 -25.67
CA LEU A 296 48.97 2.92 -24.50
C LEU A 296 50.35 2.32 -24.76
N GLU A 297 50.41 1.15 -25.45
CA GLU A 297 51.69 0.52 -25.85
C GLU A 297 52.46 1.38 -26.85
N ALA A 298 51.74 2.06 -27.77
CA ALA A 298 52.37 2.96 -28.75
C ALA A 298 52.86 4.28 -28.13
N ALA A 299 52.38 4.66 -26.96
CA ALA A 299 52.73 5.88 -26.25
C ALA A 299 53.85 5.68 -25.19
N ALA A 300 54.16 4.43 -24.83
CA ALA A 300 55.21 4.03 -23.88
C ALA A 300 56.56 3.85 -24.55
#